data_ef69bebd716a844a422f95edd88ae5f7
#
_entry.id   ef69bebd716a844a422f95edd88ae5f7
#
_cell.length_a   1.000
_cell.length_b   1.000
_cell.length_c   1.000
_cell.angle_alpha   90.00
_cell.angle_beta   90.00
_cell.angle_gamma   90.00
#
_symmetry.space_group_name_H-M   'P 1'
#
loop_
_entity.id
_entity.type
_entity.pdbx_description
1 polymer ?
#
loop_
_entity_poly.entity_id
_entity_poly.type
_entity_poly.pdbx_seq_one_letter_code
_entity_poly.pdbx_strand_id
1 'polypeptide(L)'
;MTDTVVEVMTERAIRSRIEELGAQISSDYHRRSPILVAVLHGALPFLADLSRAIDLELDIDFLALSRFGEGGRVRIAMDTLSSLEGRDVIIVEDIVDTGLTLNVLRRMIEMRDVASLATATLIDKASRRLTDTPLEYRGFEVGDEFLLGYGMDWEGRFRNLPSIWAVLDLSQFSEDPAVLSRLALDSPGDRLNT
;
A
#
# COMPACT_ATOMS: atom_id res chain seq x y z
N MET A 1 25.10 -1.80 20.13
CA MET A 1 24.04 -2.73 19.67
C MET A 1 23.47 -2.09 18.41
N THR A 2 23.62 -2.73 17.28
CA THR A 2 22.95 -2.28 16.04
C THR A 2 21.45 -2.57 16.23
N ASP A 3 20.62 -1.55 16.05
CA ASP A 3 19.18 -1.73 16.15
C ASP A 3 18.71 -2.72 15.08
N THR A 4 18.00 -3.78 15.48
CA THR A 4 17.46 -4.79 14.56
C THR A 4 16.38 -4.20 13.66
N VAL A 5 15.65 -3.23 14.18
CA VAL A 5 14.57 -2.50 13.48
C VAL A 5 14.66 -1.01 13.78
N VAL A 6 14.22 -0.18 12.82
CA VAL A 6 14.16 1.28 12.97
C VAL A 6 12.86 1.83 12.38
N GLU A 7 12.22 2.78 13.04
CA GLU A 7 11.10 3.51 12.48
C GLU A 7 11.59 4.43 11.34
N VAL A 8 11.10 4.20 10.13
CA VAL A 8 11.50 4.97 8.94
C VAL A 8 10.46 5.97 8.51
N MET A 9 9.19 5.76 8.87
CA MET A 9 8.11 6.70 8.60
C MET A 9 7.16 6.75 9.80
N THR A 10 7.05 7.93 10.40
CA THR A 10 6.12 8.17 11.51
C THR A 10 4.67 8.23 11.01
N GLU A 11 3.72 7.94 11.89
CA GLU A 11 2.29 8.10 11.60
C GLU A 11 1.96 9.49 11.04
N ARG A 12 2.56 10.56 11.60
CA ARG A 12 2.35 11.92 11.16
C ARG A 12 2.83 12.15 9.71
N ALA A 13 4.01 11.62 9.37
CA ALA A 13 4.54 11.75 8.00
C ALA A 13 3.66 11.02 6.99
N ILE A 14 3.18 9.82 7.34
CA ILE A 14 2.26 9.04 6.52
C ILE A 14 0.95 9.82 6.30
N ARG A 15 0.35 10.33 7.37
CA ARG A 15 -0.90 11.11 7.29
C ARG A 15 -0.75 12.33 6.40
N SER A 16 0.30 13.13 6.60
CA SER A 16 0.56 14.32 5.78
C SER A 16 0.69 13.98 4.30
N ARG A 17 1.40 12.88 3.98
CA ARG A 17 1.57 12.47 2.58
C ARG A 17 0.26 11.99 1.96
N ILE A 18 -0.57 11.30 2.72
CA ILE A 18 -1.89 10.84 2.26
C ILE A 18 -2.82 12.04 1.98
N GLU A 19 -2.78 13.09 2.80
CA GLU A 19 -3.53 14.33 2.57
C GLU A 19 -3.10 15.00 1.25
N GLU A 20 -1.79 15.04 0.96
CA GLU A 20 -1.28 15.56 -0.32
C GLU A 20 -1.77 14.72 -1.52
N LEU A 21 -1.71 13.38 -1.42
CA LEU A 21 -2.20 12.47 -2.46
C LEU A 21 -3.71 12.61 -2.66
N GLY A 22 -4.48 12.72 -1.58
CA GLY A 22 -5.93 12.94 -1.63
C GLY A 22 -6.30 14.24 -2.34
N ALA A 23 -5.58 15.33 -2.04
CA ALA A 23 -5.77 16.61 -2.71
C ALA A 23 -5.41 16.52 -4.21
N GLN A 24 -4.33 15.85 -4.57
CA GLN A 24 -3.94 15.63 -5.96
C GLN A 24 -5.02 14.83 -6.72
N ILE A 25 -5.49 13.71 -6.17
CA ILE A 25 -6.56 12.89 -6.77
C ILE A 25 -7.85 13.73 -6.92
N SER A 26 -8.22 14.52 -5.90
CA SER A 26 -9.40 15.37 -5.93
C SER A 26 -9.34 16.41 -7.06
N SER A 27 -8.15 16.95 -7.32
CA SER A 27 -7.92 17.87 -8.43
C SER A 27 -8.02 17.17 -9.79
N ASP A 28 -7.33 16.02 -9.96
CA ASP A 28 -7.24 15.32 -11.23
C ASP A 28 -8.55 14.69 -11.67
N TYR A 29 -9.37 14.27 -10.69
CA TYR A 29 -10.69 13.67 -10.92
C TYR A 29 -11.85 14.65 -10.64
N HIS A 30 -11.59 15.96 -10.66
CA HIS A 30 -12.63 16.95 -10.45
C HIS A 30 -13.85 16.70 -11.34
N ARG A 31 -15.07 16.63 -10.74
CA ARG A 31 -16.34 16.29 -11.37
C ARG A 31 -16.45 14.87 -11.93
N ARG A 32 -15.61 13.97 -11.46
CA ARG A 32 -15.69 12.53 -11.74
C ARG A 32 -15.86 11.77 -10.43
N SER A 33 -16.40 10.56 -10.51
CA SER A 33 -16.55 9.66 -9.36
C SER A 33 -15.68 8.43 -9.58
N PRO A 34 -14.38 8.44 -9.22
CA PRO A 34 -13.51 7.31 -9.40
C PRO A 34 -13.91 6.15 -8.47
N ILE A 35 -13.52 4.94 -8.85
CA ILE A 35 -13.55 3.78 -7.96
C ILE A 35 -12.15 3.45 -7.49
N LEU A 36 -11.95 3.37 -6.17
CA LEU A 36 -10.71 2.90 -5.57
C LEU A 36 -10.78 1.39 -5.44
N VAL A 37 -9.87 0.67 -6.06
CA VAL A 37 -9.78 -0.80 -5.99
C VAL A 37 -8.53 -1.18 -5.20
N ALA A 38 -8.71 -1.57 -3.93
CA ALA A 38 -7.58 -1.93 -3.09
C ALA A 38 -7.21 -3.42 -3.19
N VAL A 39 -5.91 -3.68 -3.22
CA VAL A 39 -5.36 -5.04 -3.23
C VAL A 39 -5.17 -5.51 -1.79
N LEU A 40 -5.99 -6.49 -1.37
CA LEU A 40 -5.95 -7.03 -0.02
C LEU A 40 -4.72 -7.92 0.20
N HIS A 41 -4.10 -7.91 1.44
CA HIS A 41 -4.64 -7.26 2.65
C HIS A 41 -3.88 -5.97 3.01
N GLY A 42 -2.67 -5.77 2.51
CA GLY A 42 -1.75 -4.72 2.96
C GLY A 42 -2.25 -3.31 2.67
N ALA A 43 -2.93 -3.10 1.55
CA ALA A 43 -3.44 -1.80 1.17
C ALA A 43 -4.60 -1.27 2.05
N LEU A 44 -5.16 -2.08 2.98
CA LEU A 44 -6.35 -1.70 3.74
C LEU A 44 -6.19 -0.41 4.58
N PRO A 45 -5.13 -0.22 5.39
CA PRO A 45 -4.96 1.04 6.12
C PRO A 45 -4.80 2.24 5.20
N PHE A 46 -3.99 2.09 4.15
CA PHE A 46 -3.77 3.15 3.16
C PHE A 46 -5.05 3.54 2.43
N LEU A 47 -5.84 2.56 1.95
CA LEU A 47 -7.15 2.83 1.35
C LEU A 47 -8.07 3.61 2.29
N ALA A 48 -8.15 3.16 3.56
CA ALA A 48 -9.03 3.76 4.54
C ALA A 48 -8.69 5.23 4.80
N ASP A 49 -7.42 5.58 4.88
CA ASP A 49 -6.98 6.96 5.08
C ASP A 49 -7.06 7.78 3.78
N LEU A 50 -6.64 7.21 2.65
CA LEU A 50 -6.67 7.89 1.35
C LEU A 50 -8.12 8.24 0.95
N SER A 51 -9.07 7.31 1.12
CA SER A 51 -10.47 7.55 0.75
C SER A 51 -11.09 8.71 1.53
N ARG A 52 -10.69 8.92 2.79
CA ARG A 52 -11.12 10.05 3.61
C ARG A 52 -10.41 11.37 3.27
N ALA A 53 -9.24 11.30 2.65
CA ALA A 53 -8.48 12.47 2.21
C ALA A 53 -8.91 12.99 0.83
N ILE A 54 -9.67 12.21 0.07
CA ILE A 54 -10.20 12.59 -1.23
C ILE A 54 -11.53 13.32 -1.04
N ASP A 55 -11.63 14.56 -1.54
CA ASP A 55 -12.83 15.40 -1.48
C ASP A 55 -13.68 15.25 -2.74
N LEU A 56 -14.09 14.03 -3.05
CA LEU A 56 -14.97 13.66 -4.16
C LEU A 56 -15.93 12.55 -3.72
N GLU A 57 -17.06 12.44 -4.41
CA GLU A 57 -17.84 11.20 -4.39
C GLU A 57 -17.05 10.09 -5.06
N LEU A 58 -16.90 8.94 -4.39
CA LEU A 58 -16.15 7.81 -4.90
C LEU A 58 -16.75 6.49 -4.44
N ASP A 59 -16.45 5.42 -5.17
CA ASP A 59 -16.74 4.06 -4.76
C ASP A 59 -15.47 3.37 -4.25
N ILE A 60 -15.65 2.34 -3.43
CA ILE A 60 -14.56 1.49 -2.93
C ILE A 60 -14.90 0.04 -3.26
N ASP A 61 -13.93 -0.67 -3.81
CA ASP A 61 -14.01 -2.10 -4.02
C ASP A 61 -12.65 -2.76 -3.69
N PHE A 62 -12.63 -4.07 -3.65
CA PHE A 62 -11.48 -4.85 -3.22
C PHE A 62 -11.20 -5.95 -4.23
N LEU A 63 -9.92 -6.30 -4.27
CA LEU A 63 -9.46 -7.43 -5.03
C LEU A 63 -8.39 -8.16 -4.21
N ALA A 64 -8.32 -9.47 -4.30
CA ALA A 64 -7.26 -10.23 -3.66
C ALA A 64 -6.54 -11.08 -4.69
N LEU A 65 -5.21 -11.08 -4.59
CA LEU A 65 -4.34 -11.90 -5.42
C LEU A 65 -3.83 -13.11 -4.64
N SER A 66 -3.71 -14.23 -5.30
CA SER A 66 -3.00 -15.39 -4.78
C SER A 66 -1.91 -15.82 -5.74
N ARG A 67 -0.83 -16.35 -5.19
CA ARG A 67 0.24 -16.97 -5.96
C ARG A 67 0.08 -18.49 -5.91
N PHE A 68 0.28 -19.18 -7.03
CA PHE A 68 0.15 -20.62 -7.12
C PHE A 68 1.20 -21.24 -8.04
N GLY A 69 1.50 -22.53 -7.80
CA GLY A 69 2.44 -23.33 -8.57
C GLY A 69 3.91 -22.97 -8.39
N GLU A 70 4.78 -23.80 -8.90
CA GLU A 70 6.22 -23.54 -9.01
C GLU A 70 6.43 -22.38 -9.99
N GLY A 71 6.93 -21.25 -9.52
CA GLY A 71 7.11 -20.02 -10.30
C GLY A 71 6.14 -18.88 -9.92
N GLY A 72 5.26 -19.08 -8.94
CA GLY A 72 4.49 -18.00 -8.29
C GLY A 72 3.55 -17.27 -9.23
N ARG A 73 2.85 -17.97 -10.13
CA ARG A 73 1.84 -17.36 -11.01
C ARG A 73 0.78 -16.62 -10.20
N VAL A 74 0.48 -15.40 -10.61
CA VAL A 74 -0.54 -14.56 -9.98
C VAL A 74 -1.90 -14.88 -10.58
N ARG A 75 -2.91 -15.04 -9.72
CA ARG A 75 -4.34 -15.09 -10.12
C ARG A 75 -5.16 -14.23 -9.17
N ILE A 76 -6.30 -13.76 -9.64
CA ILE A 76 -7.31 -13.15 -8.81
C ILE A 76 -7.96 -14.25 -7.97
N ALA A 77 -7.84 -14.14 -6.63
CA ALA A 77 -8.48 -15.03 -5.66
C ALA A 77 -9.86 -14.50 -5.25
N MET A 78 -10.01 -13.17 -5.19
CA MET A 78 -11.28 -12.47 -5.00
C MET A 78 -11.29 -11.30 -5.98
N ASP A 79 -12.35 -11.22 -6.78
CA ASP A 79 -12.54 -10.15 -7.76
C ASP A 79 -13.44 -9.05 -7.22
N THR A 80 -13.42 -7.89 -7.88
CA THR A 80 -14.31 -6.76 -7.59
C THR A 80 -15.79 -7.20 -7.73
N LEU A 81 -16.63 -6.67 -6.84
CA LEU A 81 -18.07 -6.89 -6.89
C LEU A 81 -18.74 -5.97 -7.93
N SER A 82 -18.18 -4.79 -8.13
CA SER A 82 -18.67 -3.79 -9.07
C SER A 82 -18.13 -4.03 -10.48
N SER A 83 -18.93 -3.71 -11.50
CA SER A 83 -18.40 -3.59 -12.87
C SER A 83 -17.46 -2.41 -12.96
N LEU A 84 -16.30 -2.61 -13.59
CA LEU A 84 -15.32 -1.56 -13.85
C LEU A 84 -15.46 -0.93 -15.25
N GLU A 85 -16.34 -1.48 -16.10
CA GLU A 85 -16.60 -0.98 -17.45
C GLU A 85 -17.02 0.49 -17.45
N GLY A 86 -16.31 1.31 -18.20
CA GLY A 86 -16.55 2.75 -18.31
C GLY A 86 -16.24 3.56 -17.05
N ARG A 87 -15.62 2.98 -16.00
CA ARG A 87 -15.28 3.67 -14.76
C ARG A 87 -13.86 4.22 -14.79
N ASP A 88 -13.66 5.32 -14.08
CA ASP A 88 -12.33 5.80 -13.72
C ASP A 88 -11.83 4.95 -12.52
N VAL A 89 -10.79 4.15 -12.72
CA VAL A 89 -10.28 3.20 -11.72
C VAL A 89 -8.95 3.66 -11.16
N ILE A 90 -8.81 3.64 -9.85
CA ILE A 90 -7.54 3.84 -9.15
C ILE A 90 -7.20 2.58 -8.36
N ILE A 91 -6.17 1.85 -8.77
CA ILE A 91 -5.61 0.74 -7.98
C ILE A 91 -4.92 1.31 -6.75
N VAL A 92 -5.19 0.75 -5.58
CA VAL A 92 -4.56 1.15 -4.31
C VAL A 92 -3.72 -0.02 -3.78
N GLU A 93 -2.41 0.24 -3.64
CA GLU A 93 -1.41 -0.72 -3.14
C GLU A 93 -0.65 -0.15 -1.95
N ASP A 94 -0.29 -0.99 -0.99
CA ASP A 94 0.59 -0.63 0.12
C ASP A 94 2.03 -0.42 -0.36
N ILE A 95 2.54 -1.36 -1.13
CA ILE A 95 3.93 -1.36 -1.59
C ILE A 95 4.07 -1.93 -3.00
N VAL A 96 4.83 -1.24 -3.83
CA VAL A 96 5.27 -1.74 -5.13
C VAL A 96 6.76 -2.05 -5.06
N ASP A 97 7.09 -3.35 -5.11
CA ASP A 97 8.46 -3.86 -5.10
C ASP A 97 8.99 -3.97 -6.54
N THR A 98 8.99 -5.15 -7.14
CA THR A 98 9.47 -5.35 -8.53
C THR A 98 8.54 -4.77 -9.59
N GLY A 99 7.30 -4.47 -9.25
CA GLY A 99 6.28 -4.00 -10.17
C GLY A 99 5.62 -5.09 -11.02
N LEU A 100 6.13 -6.34 -11.00
CA LEU A 100 5.60 -7.43 -11.84
C LEU A 100 4.13 -7.75 -11.54
N THR A 101 3.76 -7.82 -10.25
CA THR A 101 2.38 -8.08 -9.84
C THR A 101 1.45 -6.96 -10.28
N LEU A 102 1.84 -5.72 -10.05
CA LEU A 102 1.08 -4.55 -10.46
C LEU A 102 0.92 -4.46 -11.98
N ASN A 103 1.96 -4.77 -12.76
CA ASN A 103 1.90 -4.79 -14.22
C ASN A 103 0.85 -5.79 -14.71
N VAL A 104 0.84 -7.01 -14.16
CA VAL A 104 -0.18 -8.02 -14.50
C VAL A 104 -1.57 -7.53 -14.12
N LEU A 105 -1.73 -6.98 -12.92
CA LEU A 105 -3.00 -6.46 -12.43
C LEU A 105 -3.54 -5.31 -13.30
N ARG A 106 -2.70 -4.33 -13.64
CA ARG A 106 -3.10 -3.22 -14.52
C ARG A 106 -3.64 -3.75 -15.86
N ARG A 107 -2.94 -4.69 -16.50
CA ARG A 107 -3.41 -5.31 -17.75
C ARG A 107 -4.75 -6.04 -17.59
N MET A 108 -4.95 -6.73 -16.47
CA MET A 108 -6.22 -7.44 -16.21
C MET A 108 -7.39 -6.46 -16.01
N ILE A 109 -7.14 -5.29 -15.44
CA ILE A 109 -8.16 -4.24 -15.27
C ILE A 109 -8.38 -3.49 -16.59
N GLU A 110 -7.33 -3.17 -17.34
CA GLU A 110 -7.44 -2.52 -18.67
C GLU A 110 -8.31 -3.33 -19.65
N MET A 111 -8.26 -4.67 -19.57
CA MET A 111 -9.12 -5.55 -20.40
C MET A 111 -10.60 -5.50 -20.00
N ARG A 112 -11.00 -4.72 -19.00
CA ARG A 112 -12.40 -4.55 -18.57
C ARG A 112 -13.04 -3.27 -19.10
N ASP A 113 -12.47 -2.68 -20.16
CA ASP A 113 -12.98 -1.48 -20.82
C ASP A 113 -13.21 -0.30 -19.86
N VAL A 114 -12.24 -0.07 -18.94
CA VAL A 114 -12.26 1.06 -18.00
C VAL A 114 -12.09 2.39 -18.74
N ALA A 115 -12.70 3.48 -18.24
CA ALA A 115 -12.55 4.81 -18.83
C ALA A 115 -11.13 5.38 -18.60
N SER A 116 -10.56 5.15 -17.43
CA SER A 116 -9.17 5.46 -17.12
C SER A 116 -8.63 4.52 -16.05
N LEU A 117 -7.31 4.36 -15.99
CA LEU A 117 -6.62 3.55 -14.99
C LEU A 117 -5.42 4.29 -14.43
N ALA A 118 -5.41 4.47 -13.12
CA ALA A 118 -4.28 5.00 -12.36
C ALA A 118 -3.89 4.05 -11.23
N THR A 119 -2.72 4.27 -10.63
CA THR A 119 -2.25 3.53 -9.44
C THR A 119 -1.84 4.53 -8.36
N ALA A 120 -2.36 4.32 -7.15
CA ALA A 120 -1.90 4.95 -5.94
C ALA A 120 -1.16 3.91 -5.09
N THR A 121 0.10 4.20 -4.74
CA THR A 121 0.87 3.35 -3.84
C THR A 121 1.47 4.17 -2.71
N LEU A 122 1.46 3.62 -1.49
CA LEU A 122 2.11 4.29 -0.37
C LEU A 122 3.63 4.19 -0.49
N ILE A 123 4.14 3.02 -0.83
CA ILE A 123 5.59 2.74 -0.92
C ILE A 123 5.98 2.29 -2.32
N ASP A 124 7.01 2.94 -2.88
CA ASP A 124 7.66 2.54 -4.13
C ASP A 124 9.12 2.16 -3.85
N LYS A 125 9.47 0.90 -4.08
CA LYS A 125 10.87 0.43 -4.09
C LYS A 125 11.48 0.64 -5.49
N ALA A 126 11.68 1.90 -5.87
CA ALA A 126 12.09 2.30 -7.21
C ALA A 126 13.36 1.56 -7.69
N SER A 127 14.32 1.32 -6.79
CA SER A 127 15.57 0.60 -7.10
C SER A 127 15.36 -0.89 -7.42
N ARG A 128 14.22 -1.48 -7.01
CA ARG A 128 13.90 -2.89 -7.25
C ARG A 128 12.99 -3.12 -8.46
N ARG A 129 12.52 -2.06 -9.09
CA ARG A 129 11.57 -2.14 -10.20
C ARG A 129 12.17 -2.89 -11.40
N LEU A 130 11.47 -3.90 -11.87
CA LEU A 130 11.79 -4.68 -13.07
C LEU A 130 10.88 -4.34 -14.24
N THR A 131 9.85 -3.51 -14.00
CA THR A 131 8.89 -3.08 -15.01
C THR A 131 8.71 -1.56 -14.93
N ASP A 132 8.53 -0.93 -16.08
CA ASP A 132 8.19 0.50 -16.17
C ASP A 132 6.67 0.68 -16.04
N THR A 133 6.11 0.21 -14.91
CA THR A 133 4.68 0.32 -14.63
C THR A 133 4.41 1.70 -14.01
N PRO A 134 3.48 2.50 -14.58
CA PRO A 134 3.15 3.82 -14.06
C PRO A 134 2.65 3.78 -12.62
N LEU A 135 3.10 4.75 -11.81
CA LEU A 135 2.59 5.06 -10.48
C LEU A 135 2.19 6.54 -10.48
N GLU A 136 0.94 6.80 -10.77
CA GLU A 136 0.43 8.17 -10.95
C GLU A 136 0.42 8.92 -9.60
N TYR A 137 0.13 8.19 -8.51
CA TYR A 137 0.08 8.73 -7.15
C TYR A 137 1.03 7.93 -6.26
N ARG A 138 2.20 8.48 -6.00
CA ARG A 138 3.26 7.83 -5.24
C ARG A 138 3.48 8.50 -3.90
N GLY A 139 3.40 7.72 -2.82
CA GLY A 139 3.67 8.20 -1.47
C GLY A 139 5.16 8.44 -1.22
N PHE A 140 5.88 7.39 -0.87
CA PHE A 140 7.29 7.46 -0.53
C PHE A 140 8.11 6.54 -1.41
N GLU A 141 9.29 7.01 -1.81
CA GLU A 141 10.31 6.17 -2.43
C GLU A 141 11.27 5.66 -1.35
N VAL A 142 11.56 4.37 -1.37
CA VAL A 142 12.45 3.72 -0.39
C VAL A 142 13.47 2.83 -1.10
N GLY A 143 14.48 2.40 -0.35
CA GLY A 143 15.49 1.46 -0.80
C GLY A 143 14.99 0.00 -0.82
N ASP A 144 15.89 -0.92 -0.46
CA ASP A 144 15.65 -2.37 -0.52
C ASP A 144 15.23 -2.98 0.83
N GLU A 145 15.09 -2.15 1.86
CA GLU A 145 14.80 -2.59 3.21
C GLU A 145 13.50 -3.40 3.29
N PHE A 146 13.49 -4.41 4.16
CA PHE A 146 12.25 -5.11 4.50
C PHE A 146 11.41 -4.23 5.43
N LEU A 147 10.18 -3.93 5.02
CA LEU A 147 9.31 -2.99 5.72
C LEU A 147 8.14 -3.69 6.41
N LEU A 148 7.76 -3.17 7.58
CA LEU A 148 6.67 -3.65 8.42
C LEU A 148 5.83 -2.48 8.95
N GLY A 149 4.58 -2.76 9.26
CA GLY A 149 3.65 -1.77 9.79
C GLY A 149 2.82 -1.09 8.71
N TYR A 150 1.78 -0.39 9.13
CA TYR A 150 0.81 0.30 8.28
C TYR A 150 0.32 -0.54 7.10
N GLY A 151 -0.12 -1.76 7.39
CA GLY A 151 -0.62 -2.74 6.42
C GLY A 151 0.40 -3.82 6.04
N MET A 152 1.69 -3.53 6.01
CA MET A 152 2.75 -4.50 5.73
C MET A 152 2.99 -5.43 6.91
N ASP A 153 3.30 -6.69 6.64
CA ASP A 153 3.33 -7.74 7.65
C ASP A 153 4.60 -8.61 7.67
N TRP A 154 4.75 -9.27 8.81
CA TRP A 154 5.58 -10.45 9.01
C TRP A 154 4.68 -11.60 9.51
N GLU A 155 4.47 -12.61 8.68
CA GLU A 155 3.64 -13.78 9.03
C GLU A 155 2.24 -13.39 9.54
N GLY A 156 1.61 -12.39 8.93
CA GLY A 156 0.29 -11.88 9.30
C GLY A 156 0.26 -10.89 10.46
N ARG A 157 1.42 -10.61 11.09
CA ARG A 157 1.54 -9.69 12.24
C ARG A 157 1.99 -8.30 11.82
N PHE A 158 1.82 -7.31 12.70
CA PHE A 158 2.29 -5.92 12.61
C PHE A 158 1.55 -5.01 11.61
N ARG A 159 0.56 -5.50 10.86
CA ARG A 159 -0.21 -4.64 9.95
C ARG A 159 -0.93 -3.49 10.66
N ASN A 160 -1.19 -3.63 11.95
CA ASN A 160 -1.91 -2.66 12.79
C ASN A 160 -1.02 -1.53 13.34
N LEU A 161 0.29 -1.55 13.13
CA LEU A 161 1.15 -0.45 13.56
C LEU A 161 0.83 0.81 12.74
N PRO A 162 0.77 1.99 13.39
CA PRO A 162 0.44 3.25 12.70
C PRO A 162 1.60 3.84 11.90
N SER A 163 2.80 3.34 12.11
CA SER A 163 4.04 3.77 11.47
C SER A 163 4.71 2.64 10.69
N ILE A 164 5.71 2.97 9.87
CA ILE A 164 6.47 2.00 9.07
C ILE A 164 7.87 1.85 9.63
N TRP A 165 8.29 0.60 9.77
CA TRP A 165 9.55 0.17 10.33
C TRP A 165 10.37 -0.61 9.31
N ALA A 166 11.66 -0.33 9.22
CA ALA A 166 12.61 -1.12 8.44
C ALA A 166 13.27 -2.17 9.33
N VAL A 167 13.39 -3.39 8.81
CA VAL A 167 14.17 -4.47 9.41
C VAL A 167 15.59 -4.42 8.85
N LEU A 168 16.57 -4.08 9.70
CA LEU A 168 17.96 -3.94 9.29
C LEU A 168 18.72 -5.26 9.30
N ASP A 169 18.31 -6.19 10.16
CA ASP A 169 18.85 -7.55 10.22
C ASP A 169 17.70 -8.55 10.26
N LEU A 170 17.38 -9.13 9.09
CA LEU A 170 16.27 -10.05 8.93
C LEU A 170 16.52 -11.38 9.66
N SER A 171 17.76 -11.81 9.78
CA SER A 171 18.12 -13.05 10.48
C SER A 171 17.85 -12.89 11.98
N GLN A 172 18.37 -11.82 12.57
CA GLN A 172 18.14 -11.51 13.98
C GLN A 172 16.66 -11.24 14.28
N PHE A 173 15.96 -10.54 13.38
CA PHE A 173 14.52 -10.28 13.52
C PHE A 173 13.70 -11.57 13.49
N SER A 174 14.05 -12.53 12.65
CA SER A 174 13.34 -13.82 12.57
C SER A 174 13.47 -14.66 13.85
N GLU A 175 14.54 -14.48 14.63
CA GLU A 175 14.75 -15.14 15.92
C GLU A 175 13.89 -14.50 17.04
N ASP A 176 13.71 -13.18 17.02
CA ASP A 176 12.90 -12.44 18.00
C ASP A 176 12.06 -11.32 17.35
N PRO A 177 10.98 -11.65 16.62
CA PRO A 177 10.10 -10.63 16.03
C PRO A 177 9.40 -9.76 17.07
N ALA A 178 9.33 -10.21 18.35
CA ALA A 178 8.71 -9.44 19.43
C ALA A 178 9.48 -8.14 19.76
N VAL A 179 10.71 -7.99 19.29
CA VAL A 179 11.47 -6.73 19.43
C VAL A 179 10.68 -5.53 18.88
N LEU A 180 9.99 -5.71 17.74
CA LEU A 180 9.19 -4.64 17.16
C LEU A 180 7.97 -4.28 18.03
N SER A 181 7.30 -5.29 18.62
CA SER A 181 6.19 -5.01 19.56
C SER A 181 6.65 -4.21 20.77
N ARG A 182 7.81 -4.56 21.34
CA ARG A 182 8.38 -3.83 22.49
C ARG A 182 8.71 -2.38 22.16
N LEU A 183 9.24 -2.12 20.97
CA LEU A 183 9.59 -0.76 20.54
C LEU A 183 8.36 0.06 20.11
N ALA A 184 7.45 -0.54 19.36
CA ALA A 184 6.35 0.18 18.73
C ALA A 184 5.10 0.29 19.62
N LEU A 185 4.87 -0.65 20.55
CA LEU A 185 3.64 -0.73 21.36
C LEU A 185 3.87 -0.44 22.85
N ASP A 186 5.06 -0.73 23.38
CA ASP A 186 5.36 -0.58 24.81
C ASP A 186 5.90 0.81 25.20
N SER A 187 6.04 1.74 24.26
CA SER A 187 6.39 3.13 24.57
C SER A 187 5.16 3.87 25.13
N PRO A 188 4.99 3.96 26.46
CA PRO A 188 3.87 4.70 27.05
C PRO A 188 4.23 6.17 27.09
N GLY A 189 3.70 7.00 26.26
CA GLY A 189 3.83 8.43 26.55
C GLY A 189 3.41 9.45 25.51
N ASP A 190 3.40 9.19 24.22
CA ASP A 190 3.16 10.24 23.22
C ASP A 190 1.82 10.16 22.44
N ARG A 191 0.98 9.17 22.73
CA ARG A 191 -0.29 8.99 21.96
C ARG A 191 -1.45 9.84 22.45
N LEU A 192 -1.30 10.65 23.50
CA LEU A 192 -2.39 11.43 24.09
C LEU A 192 -2.19 12.95 24.05
N ASN A 193 -1.16 13.47 23.39
CA ASN A 193 -0.85 14.91 23.37
C ASN A 193 -0.58 15.45 21.96
N THR A 194 -1.43 15.14 20.98
CA THR A 194 -1.54 15.97 19.76
C THR A 194 -2.95 15.91 19.21
#